data_dde772ad79f166ded5629be8afa7aa92
#
_entry.id   dde772ad79f166ded5629be8afa7aa92
#
_cell.length_a   1.000
_cell.length_b   1.000
_cell.length_c   1.000
_cell.angle_alpha   90.00
_cell.angle_beta   90.00
_cell.angle_gamma   90.00
#
_symmetry.space_group_name_H-M   'P 1'
#
loop_
_entity.id
_entity.type
_entity.pdbx_description
1 polymer ?
#
loop_
_entity_poly.entity_id
_entity_poly.type
_entity_poly.pdbx_seq_one_letter_code
_entity_poly.pdbx_strand_id
1 'polypeptide(L)'
;AQYPSVAPPSIVISAAYPGATATTLENSVLSVIEREMNGSPGLLYMESTAQADGSGSIKLSFDPSTNPDLAQVDVQNRLSRAAPRLPSVVTQNGVRVDKARSNFLLFTILSSDNPDIDPVALGDYASRNILPEIQRVPGVGQAQLFGTERAMRIWIDPAKLVGFKLSSGDVN
;
A
#
# COMPACT_ATOMS: atom_id res chain seq x y z
N ALA A 1 -2.89 29.67 10.12
CA ALA A 1 -2.06 30.09 8.99
C ALA A 1 -1.83 28.84 8.12
N GLN A 2 -2.51 28.76 6.98
CA GLN A 2 -2.20 27.72 5.99
C GLN A 2 -0.89 28.14 5.33
N TYR A 3 0.17 27.37 5.57
CA TYR A 3 1.36 27.47 4.77
C TYR A 3 0.99 27.03 3.35
N PRO A 4 1.35 27.78 2.30
CA PRO A 4 1.17 27.31 0.94
C PRO A 4 1.91 25.97 0.81
N SER A 5 1.26 24.98 0.18
CA SER A 5 1.88 23.69 -0.10
C SER A 5 2.97 23.90 -1.16
N VAL A 6 4.20 24.16 -0.71
CA VAL A 6 5.37 24.40 -1.57
C VAL A 6 5.92 23.07 -2.13
N ALA A 7 5.47 21.95 -1.59
CA ALA A 7 5.91 20.65 -2.08
C ALA A 7 5.22 20.30 -3.41
N PRO A 8 6.00 19.88 -4.42
CA PRO A 8 5.46 19.42 -5.70
C PRO A 8 4.43 18.30 -5.48
N PRO A 9 3.32 18.29 -6.25
CA PRO A 9 2.37 17.18 -6.21
C PRO A 9 3.11 15.88 -6.52
N SER A 10 2.82 14.84 -5.74
CA SER A 10 3.44 13.54 -5.96
C SER A 10 2.40 12.44 -5.89
N ILE A 11 2.56 11.43 -6.76
CA ILE A 11 1.74 10.23 -6.82
C ILE A 11 2.64 9.05 -6.49
N VAL A 12 2.16 8.11 -5.68
CA VAL A 12 2.87 6.87 -5.35
C VAL A 12 2.10 5.70 -5.93
N ILE A 13 2.81 4.88 -6.71
CA ILE A 13 2.33 3.59 -7.17
C ILE A 13 2.97 2.53 -6.26
N SER A 14 2.16 1.67 -5.67
CA SER A 14 2.63 0.57 -4.82
C SER A 14 2.23 -0.77 -5.43
N ALA A 15 3.18 -1.69 -5.50
CA ALA A 15 3.00 -3.03 -6.03
C ALA A 15 3.61 -4.07 -5.09
N ALA A 16 3.04 -5.28 -5.07
CA ALA A 16 3.58 -6.40 -4.33
C ALA A 16 3.73 -7.62 -5.25
N TYR A 17 4.91 -8.23 -5.22
CA TYR A 17 5.22 -9.48 -5.91
C TYR A 17 5.76 -10.48 -4.88
N PRO A 18 4.88 -11.15 -4.11
CA PRO A 18 5.28 -12.08 -3.07
C PRO A 18 6.21 -13.18 -3.60
N GLY A 19 7.30 -13.42 -2.89
CA GLY A 19 8.30 -14.41 -3.26
C GLY A 19 9.31 -13.97 -4.33
N ALA A 20 9.18 -12.79 -4.91
CA ALA A 20 10.17 -12.25 -5.82
C ALA A 20 11.32 -11.58 -5.05
N THR A 21 12.52 -11.63 -5.63
CA THR A 21 13.64 -10.80 -5.18
C THR A 21 13.45 -9.34 -5.58
N ALA A 22 14.14 -8.42 -4.92
CA ALA A 22 14.11 -7.00 -5.30
C ALA A 22 14.45 -6.78 -6.78
N THR A 23 15.48 -7.46 -7.29
CA THR A 23 15.89 -7.39 -8.71
C THR A 23 14.79 -7.92 -9.65
N THR A 24 14.12 -9.01 -9.28
CA THR A 24 13.02 -9.56 -10.08
C THR A 24 11.83 -8.59 -10.09
N LEU A 25 11.48 -8.02 -8.94
CA LEU A 25 10.42 -7.01 -8.82
C LEU A 25 10.74 -5.78 -9.66
N GLU A 26 11.97 -5.27 -9.59
CA GLU A 26 12.44 -4.13 -10.38
C GLU A 26 12.29 -4.39 -11.88
N ASN A 27 12.85 -5.50 -12.38
CA ASN A 27 12.88 -5.78 -13.82
C ASN A 27 11.50 -6.16 -14.39
N SER A 28 10.68 -6.90 -13.64
CA SER A 28 9.43 -7.45 -14.15
C SER A 28 8.20 -6.59 -13.86
N VAL A 29 8.29 -5.67 -12.90
CA VAL A 29 7.14 -4.86 -12.46
C VAL A 29 7.46 -3.38 -12.55
N LEU A 30 8.43 -2.88 -11.77
CA LEU A 30 8.68 -1.45 -11.68
C LEU A 30 9.11 -0.87 -13.03
N SER A 31 10.07 -1.46 -13.72
CA SER A 31 10.52 -1.00 -15.04
C SER A 31 9.43 -1.03 -16.12
N VAL A 32 8.47 -1.96 -16.01
CA VAL A 32 7.33 -2.02 -16.93
C VAL A 32 6.39 -0.85 -16.68
N ILE A 33 6.11 -0.54 -15.41
CA ILE A 33 5.27 0.59 -15.02
C ILE A 33 5.96 1.91 -15.36
N GLU A 34 7.22 2.09 -15.04
CA GLU A 34 8.00 3.30 -15.33
C GLU A 34 7.95 3.68 -16.81
N ARG A 35 8.11 2.70 -17.70
CA ARG A 35 8.01 2.93 -19.15
C ARG A 35 6.68 3.52 -19.57
N GLU A 36 5.58 3.10 -18.94
CA GLU A 36 4.27 3.69 -19.22
C GLU A 36 4.08 5.07 -18.59
N MET A 37 4.74 5.34 -17.48
CA MET A 37 4.68 6.65 -16.83
C MET A 37 5.48 7.71 -17.56
N ASN A 38 6.47 7.32 -18.36
CA ASN A 38 7.23 8.24 -19.19
C ASN A 38 6.28 9.02 -20.13
N GLY A 39 6.44 10.35 -20.16
CA GLY A 39 5.58 11.24 -20.93
C GLY A 39 4.24 11.54 -20.26
N SER A 40 4.07 11.28 -18.96
CA SER A 40 2.95 11.81 -18.18
C SER A 40 3.05 13.34 -18.11
N PRO A 41 1.95 14.07 -18.38
CA PRO A 41 1.97 15.52 -18.38
C PRO A 41 2.41 16.11 -17.04
N GLY A 42 3.39 17.00 -17.07
CA GLY A 42 3.92 17.65 -15.87
C GLY A 42 4.82 16.77 -14.99
N LEU A 43 5.13 15.53 -15.39
CA LEU A 43 6.07 14.68 -14.68
C LEU A 43 7.49 15.25 -14.75
N LEU A 44 8.12 15.47 -13.60
CA LEU A 44 9.49 15.95 -13.49
C LEU A 44 10.50 14.81 -13.36
N TYR A 45 10.24 13.88 -12.41
CA TYR A 45 11.09 12.72 -12.18
C TYR A 45 10.31 11.60 -11.48
N MET A 46 10.91 10.40 -11.52
CA MET A 46 10.43 9.20 -10.85
C MET A 46 11.52 8.63 -9.96
N GLU A 47 11.12 8.09 -8.81
CA GLU A 47 11.97 7.36 -7.89
C GLU A 47 11.33 6.01 -7.60
N SER A 48 12.06 4.93 -7.87
CA SER A 48 11.59 3.57 -7.62
C SER A 48 12.36 2.93 -6.48
N THR A 49 11.66 2.18 -5.66
CA THR A 49 12.22 1.41 -4.55
C THR A 49 11.68 -0.01 -4.61
N ALA A 50 12.59 -0.99 -4.61
CA ALA A 50 12.27 -2.41 -4.51
C ALA A 50 12.83 -2.98 -3.21
N GLN A 51 12.01 -3.70 -2.45
CA GLN A 51 12.41 -4.32 -1.19
C GLN A 51 12.56 -5.84 -1.33
N ALA A 52 13.33 -6.44 -0.44
CA ALA A 52 13.62 -7.88 -0.47
C ALA A 52 12.39 -8.74 -0.11
N ASP A 53 11.37 -8.16 0.50
CA ASP A 53 10.09 -8.82 0.81
C ASP A 53 9.14 -8.92 -0.39
N GLY A 54 9.57 -8.43 -1.57
CA GLY A 54 8.76 -8.37 -2.77
C GLY A 54 7.79 -7.19 -2.84
N SER A 55 7.90 -6.22 -1.94
CA SER A 55 7.17 -4.95 -2.04
C SER A 55 7.98 -3.92 -2.82
N GLY A 56 7.29 -3.06 -3.57
CA GLY A 56 7.93 -1.99 -4.30
C GLY A 56 7.03 -0.79 -4.49
N SER A 57 7.64 0.35 -4.72
CA SER A 57 6.92 1.59 -4.97
C SER A 57 7.62 2.46 -6.00
N ILE A 58 6.83 3.24 -6.73
CA ILE A 58 7.30 4.27 -7.65
C ILE A 58 6.67 5.58 -7.21
N LYS A 59 7.49 6.55 -6.84
CA LYS A 59 7.06 7.90 -6.54
C LYS A 59 7.25 8.78 -7.77
N LEU A 60 6.16 9.36 -8.24
CA LEU A 60 6.10 10.28 -9.36
C LEU A 60 6.00 11.69 -8.82
N SER A 61 6.92 12.57 -9.16
CA SER A 61 6.92 13.97 -8.74
C SER A 61 6.60 14.87 -9.93
N PHE A 62 5.60 15.72 -9.75
CA PHE A 62 5.05 16.56 -10.82
C PHE A 62 5.38 18.03 -10.61
N ASP A 63 5.26 18.81 -11.68
CA ASP A 63 5.37 20.26 -11.61
C ASP A 63 4.36 20.85 -10.60
N PRO A 64 4.75 21.86 -9.80
CA PRO A 64 3.85 22.50 -8.83
C PRO A 64 2.53 23.03 -9.39
N SER A 65 2.49 23.36 -10.68
CA SER A 65 1.29 23.82 -11.37
C SER A 65 0.34 22.67 -11.76
N THR A 66 0.77 21.42 -11.65
CA THR A 66 -0.01 20.24 -12.02
C THR A 66 -1.13 20.00 -11.02
N ASN A 67 -2.35 19.79 -11.52
CA ASN A 67 -3.46 19.38 -10.67
C ASN A 67 -3.28 17.93 -10.21
N PRO A 68 -3.20 17.66 -8.89
CA PRO A 68 -2.93 16.31 -8.37
C PRO A 68 -4.02 15.29 -8.71
N ASP A 69 -5.27 15.72 -8.84
CA ASP A 69 -6.40 14.85 -9.16
C ASP A 69 -6.32 14.37 -10.61
N LEU A 70 -6.03 15.29 -11.53
CA LEU A 70 -5.83 14.96 -12.94
C LEU A 70 -4.59 14.10 -13.15
N ALA A 71 -3.50 14.37 -12.44
CA ALA A 71 -2.30 13.54 -12.46
C ALA A 71 -2.58 12.12 -11.99
N GLN A 72 -3.35 11.94 -10.90
CA GLN A 72 -3.73 10.62 -10.42
C GLN A 72 -4.57 9.84 -11.46
N VAL A 73 -5.51 10.51 -12.13
CA VAL A 73 -6.33 9.88 -13.18
C VAL A 73 -5.45 9.47 -14.37
N ASP A 74 -4.52 10.33 -14.82
CA ASP A 74 -3.59 9.98 -15.92
C ASP A 74 -2.72 8.78 -15.54
N VAL A 75 -2.13 8.78 -14.32
CA VAL A 75 -1.33 7.68 -13.81
C VAL A 75 -2.14 6.39 -13.76
N GLN A 76 -3.39 6.43 -13.28
CA GLN A 76 -4.27 5.27 -13.24
C GLN A 76 -4.58 4.72 -14.64
N ASN A 77 -4.84 5.60 -15.61
CA ASN A 77 -5.08 5.21 -16.99
C ASN A 77 -3.83 4.57 -17.62
N ARG A 78 -2.64 5.12 -17.35
CA ARG A 78 -1.36 4.56 -17.80
C ARG A 78 -1.07 3.21 -17.16
N LEU A 79 -1.33 3.08 -15.86
CA LEU A 79 -1.20 1.80 -15.15
C LEU A 79 -2.11 0.73 -15.73
N SER A 80 -3.34 1.07 -16.10
CA SER A 80 -4.27 0.13 -16.76
C SER A 80 -3.72 -0.39 -18.09
N ARG A 81 -2.94 0.41 -18.82
CA ARG A 81 -2.24 -0.04 -20.05
C ARG A 81 -1.02 -0.93 -19.75
N ALA A 82 -0.37 -0.71 -18.60
CA ALA A 82 0.75 -1.55 -18.15
C ALA A 82 0.29 -2.93 -17.65
N ALA A 83 -0.91 -3.00 -17.05
CA ALA A 83 -1.43 -4.18 -16.36
C ALA A 83 -1.34 -5.51 -17.15
N PRO A 84 -1.65 -5.58 -18.44
CA PRO A 84 -1.52 -6.84 -19.22
C PRO A 84 -0.09 -7.37 -19.36
N ARG A 85 0.92 -6.53 -19.09
CA ARG A 85 2.34 -6.88 -19.17
C ARG A 85 2.96 -7.22 -17.83
N LEU A 86 2.21 -7.05 -16.74
CA LEU A 86 2.64 -7.39 -15.41
C LEU A 86 2.40 -8.87 -15.11
N PRO A 87 3.21 -9.48 -14.21
CA PRO A 87 2.95 -10.84 -13.73
C PRO A 87 1.54 -10.96 -13.12
N SER A 88 0.87 -12.09 -13.37
CA SER A 88 -0.50 -12.34 -12.91
C SER A 88 -0.65 -12.21 -11.37
N VAL A 89 0.35 -12.63 -10.62
CA VAL A 89 0.36 -12.50 -9.15
C VAL A 89 0.32 -11.02 -8.72
N VAL A 90 1.01 -10.13 -9.43
CA VAL A 90 1.02 -8.69 -9.13
C VAL A 90 -0.34 -8.07 -9.44
N THR A 91 -0.96 -8.44 -10.56
CA THR A 91 -2.29 -7.93 -10.93
C THR A 91 -3.39 -8.46 -10.02
N GLN A 92 -3.29 -9.71 -9.54
CA GLN A 92 -4.22 -10.30 -8.57
C GLN A 92 -4.11 -9.63 -7.19
N ASN A 93 -2.91 -9.32 -6.71
CA ASN A 93 -2.71 -8.56 -5.47
C ASN A 93 -3.14 -7.09 -5.60
N GLY A 94 -3.25 -6.61 -6.83
CA GLY A 94 -3.59 -5.23 -7.14
C GLY A 94 -2.40 -4.28 -7.02
N VAL A 95 -2.36 -3.31 -7.94
CA VAL A 95 -1.42 -2.20 -7.90
C VAL A 95 -2.19 -0.96 -7.47
N ARG A 96 -1.70 -0.25 -6.45
CA ARG A 96 -2.38 0.91 -5.87
C ARG A 96 -1.74 2.20 -6.37
N VAL A 97 -2.58 3.21 -6.56
CA VAL A 97 -2.17 4.56 -6.96
C VAL A 97 -2.73 5.56 -5.96
N ASP A 98 -1.86 6.16 -5.18
CA ASP A 98 -2.22 7.10 -4.13
C ASP A 98 -1.50 8.44 -4.32
N LYS A 99 -2.14 9.54 -3.92
CA LYS A 99 -1.45 10.83 -3.80
C LYS A 99 -0.48 10.75 -2.64
N ALA A 100 0.79 11.08 -2.89
CA ALA A 100 1.75 11.20 -1.79
C ALA A 100 1.34 12.38 -0.91
N ARG A 101 1.00 12.08 0.32
CA ARG A 101 0.79 13.10 1.35
C ARG A 101 2.07 13.21 2.15
N SER A 102 2.67 14.39 2.13
CA SER A 102 3.95 14.64 2.79
C SER A 102 3.82 15.02 4.27
N ASN A 103 2.61 15.21 4.79
CA ASN A 103 2.41 15.72 6.13
C ASN A 103 1.46 14.84 6.94
N PHE A 104 1.98 14.31 8.04
CA PHE A 104 1.14 13.84 9.13
C PHE A 104 0.54 15.04 9.84
N LEU A 105 -0.78 15.10 9.92
CA LEU A 105 -1.49 16.13 10.66
C LEU A 105 -1.40 15.88 12.17
N LEU A 106 -1.48 14.61 12.56
CA LEU A 106 -1.54 14.18 13.95
C LEU A 106 -0.94 12.79 14.11
N PHE A 107 -0.10 12.62 15.12
CA PHE A 107 0.28 11.33 15.67
C PHE A 107 -0.41 11.14 17.01
N THR A 108 -1.12 10.04 17.17
CA THR A 108 -1.73 9.64 18.43
C THR A 108 -1.01 8.39 18.93
N ILE A 109 -0.56 8.45 20.17
CA ILE A 109 0.08 7.31 20.86
C ILE A 109 -0.94 6.72 21.83
N LEU A 110 -1.17 5.42 21.72
CA LEU A 110 -1.99 4.66 22.64
C LEU A 110 -1.06 3.91 23.61
N SER A 111 -1.25 4.14 24.90
CA SER A 111 -0.50 3.47 25.96
C SER A 111 -1.45 2.92 27.02
N SER A 112 -1.01 1.94 27.80
CA SER A 112 -1.74 1.38 28.93
C SER A 112 -0.84 1.36 30.17
N ASP A 113 -1.38 1.76 31.31
CA ASP A 113 -0.71 1.65 32.60
C ASP A 113 -0.89 0.24 33.21
N ASN A 114 -1.74 -0.60 32.62
CA ASN A 114 -1.92 -1.98 33.03
C ASN A 114 -0.81 -2.87 32.42
N PRO A 115 0.07 -3.49 33.25
CA PRO A 115 1.17 -4.32 32.77
C PRO A 115 0.71 -5.62 32.06
N ASP A 116 -0.55 -6.04 32.24
CA ASP A 116 -1.11 -7.23 31.58
C ASP A 116 -1.53 -6.98 30.13
N ILE A 117 -1.54 -5.71 29.68
CA ILE A 117 -1.90 -5.33 28.33
C ILE A 117 -0.62 -5.14 27.51
N ASP A 118 -0.36 -6.11 26.64
CA ASP A 118 0.78 -6.07 25.74
C ASP A 118 0.56 -5.09 24.54
N PRO A 119 1.62 -4.62 23.88
CA PRO A 119 1.52 -3.73 22.73
C PRO A 119 0.70 -4.31 21.57
N VAL A 120 0.65 -5.64 21.43
CA VAL A 120 -0.12 -6.34 20.38
C VAL A 120 -1.61 -6.25 20.69
N ALA A 121 -2.00 -6.35 21.95
CA ALA A 121 -3.40 -6.16 22.36
C ALA A 121 -3.86 -4.73 22.13
N LEU A 122 -2.99 -3.74 22.39
CA LEU A 122 -3.27 -2.32 22.10
C LEU A 122 -3.41 -2.07 20.59
N GLY A 123 -2.54 -2.68 19.78
CA GLY A 123 -2.62 -2.61 18.33
C GLY A 123 -3.94 -3.19 17.78
N ASP A 124 -4.33 -4.37 18.26
CA ASP A 124 -5.58 -5.01 17.88
C ASP A 124 -6.82 -4.18 18.30
N TYR A 125 -6.80 -3.61 19.49
CA TYR A 125 -7.85 -2.71 19.96
C TYR A 125 -7.94 -1.44 19.10
N ALA A 126 -6.79 -0.82 18.79
CA ALA A 126 -6.73 0.37 17.97
C ALA A 126 -7.23 0.11 16.53
N SER A 127 -6.84 -1.02 15.94
CA SER A 127 -7.26 -1.43 14.59
C SER A 127 -8.76 -1.62 14.48
N ARG A 128 -9.38 -2.26 15.48
CA ARG A 128 -10.81 -2.60 15.44
C ARG A 128 -11.72 -1.48 15.91
N ASN A 129 -11.31 -0.70 16.89
CA ASN A 129 -12.19 0.26 17.55
C ASN A 129 -11.85 1.73 17.26
N ILE A 130 -10.56 2.07 17.16
CA ILE A 130 -10.13 3.47 17.04
C ILE A 130 -9.97 3.87 15.58
N LEU A 131 -9.25 3.07 14.79
CA LEU A 131 -8.92 3.40 13.42
C LEU A 131 -10.17 3.63 12.53
N PRO A 132 -11.23 2.79 12.58
CA PRO A 132 -12.44 3.02 11.82
C PRO A 132 -13.17 4.31 12.22
N GLU A 133 -13.17 4.66 13.50
CA GLU A 133 -13.81 5.88 13.99
C GLU A 133 -13.07 7.13 13.50
N ILE A 134 -11.73 7.10 13.55
CA ILE A 134 -10.92 8.21 13.02
C ILE A 134 -11.15 8.38 11.52
N GLN A 135 -11.23 7.29 10.76
CA GLN A 135 -11.44 7.33 9.30
C GLN A 135 -12.80 7.90 8.91
N ARG A 136 -13.80 7.83 9.80
CA ARG A 136 -15.16 8.39 9.57
C ARG A 136 -15.26 9.88 9.85
N VAL A 137 -14.28 10.48 10.53
CA VAL A 137 -14.30 11.91 10.84
C VAL A 137 -14.20 12.73 9.55
N PRO A 138 -15.17 13.63 9.28
CA PRO A 138 -15.10 14.50 8.11
C PRO A 138 -13.82 15.32 8.09
N GLY A 139 -13.09 15.28 6.98
CA GLY A 139 -11.82 15.97 6.82
C GLY A 139 -10.58 15.10 7.07
N VAL A 140 -10.74 13.91 7.63
CA VAL A 140 -9.66 12.91 7.71
C VAL A 140 -9.53 12.24 6.35
N GLY A 141 -8.40 12.45 5.71
CA GLY A 141 -8.14 11.86 4.40
C GLY A 141 -7.56 10.45 4.47
N GLN A 142 -6.79 10.15 5.50
CA GLN A 142 -6.20 8.84 5.74
C GLN A 142 -5.83 8.74 7.23
N ALA A 143 -6.08 7.57 7.81
CA ALA A 143 -5.55 7.20 9.11
C ALA A 143 -4.86 5.84 8.99
N GLN A 144 -3.69 5.69 9.59
CA GLN A 144 -2.88 4.49 9.52
C GLN A 144 -2.40 4.11 10.92
N LEU A 145 -2.45 2.82 11.22
CA LEU A 145 -1.90 2.27 12.45
C LEU A 145 -0.42 1.91 12.22
N PHE A 146 0.44 2.39 13.13
CA PHE A 146 1.84 1.95 13.24
C PHE A 146 1.94 1.06 14.48
N GLY A 147 1.65 -0.22 14.32
CA GLY A 147 1.65 -1.17 15.43
C GLY A 147 1.53 -2.60 14.93
N THR A 148 1.71 -3.54 15.86
CA THR A 148 1.58 -4.96 15.58
C THR A 148 0.14 -5.38 15.84
N GLU A 149 -0.49 -6.02 14.88
CA GLU A 149 -1.81 -6.64 15.02
C GLU A 149 -1.68 -8.14 15.31
N ARG A 150 -2.68 -8.71 15.98
CA ARG A 150 -2.74 -10.17 16.17
C ARG A 150 -3.14 -10.82 14.86
N ALA A 151 -2.34 -11.79 14.42
CA ALA A 151 -2.68 -12.65 13.29
C ALA A 151 -2.94 -14.08 13.81
N MET A 152 -4.03 -14.68 13.38
CA MET A 152 -4.29 -16.10 13.60
C MET A 152 -3.59 -16.89 12.49
N ARG A 153 -2.71 -17.81 12.88
CA ARG A 153 -2.12 -18.78 11.95
C ARG A 153 -2.80 -20.13 12.16
N ILE A 154 -3.50 -20.58 11.12
CA ILE A 154 -4.15 -21.88 11.14
C ILE A 154 -3.23 -22.86 10.41
N TRP A 155 -2.72 -23.84 11.16
CA TRP A 155 -1.92 -24.93 10.60
C TRP A 155 -2.84 -26.08 10.24
N ILE A 156 -2.90 -26.40 8.96
CA ILE A 156 -3.75 -27.45 8.44
C ILE A 156 -2.88 -28.69 8.21
N ASP A 157 -3.27 -29.82 8.78
CA ASP A 157 -2.65 -31.10 8.50
C ASP A 157 -3.29 -31.71 7.24
N PRO A 158 -2.56 -31.84 6.12
CA PRO A 158 -3.12 -32.33 4.87
C PRO A 158 -3.65 -33.80 4.99
N ALA A 159 -3.01 -34.61 5.82
CA ALA A 159 -3.43 -36.02 6.00
C ALA A 159 -4.78 -36.11 6.69
N LYS A 160 -5.03 -35.23 7.67
CA LYS A 160 -6.33 -35.16 8.34
C LYS A 160 -7.42 -34.59 7.45
N LEU A 161 -7.11 -33.58 6.62
CA LEU A 161 -8.04 -33.02 5.63
C LEU A 161 -8.56 -34.09 4.68
N VAL A 162 -7.67 -34.92 4.13
CA VAL A 162 -8.05 -36.03 3.26
C VAL A 162 -8.94 -37.04 4.01
N GLY A 163 -8.64 -37.31 5.29
CA GLY A 163 -9.46 -38.17 6.13
C GLY A 163 -10.89 -37.67 6.32
N PHE A 164 -11.08 -36.34 6.36
CA PHE A 164 -12.41 -35.71 6.45
C PHE A 164 -13.05 -35.37 5.10
N LYS A 165 -12.40 -35.76 3.98
CA LYS A 165 -12.84 -35.46 2.60
C LYS A 165 -13.00 -33.96 2.34
N LEU A 166 -12.18 -33.12 2.98
CA LEU A 166 -12.12 -31.69 2.80
C LEU A 166 -10.92 -31.32 1.95
N SER A 167 -11.08 -30.27 1.14
CA SER A 167 -10.00 -29.63 0.41
C SER A 167 -9.49 -28.39 1.17
N SER A 168 -8.32 -27.87 0.80
CA SER A 168 -7.81 -26.62 1.35
C SER A 168 -8.74 -25.42 1.07
N GLY A 169 -9.56 -25.48 0.05
CA GLY A 169 -10.56 -24.46 -0.28
C GLY A 169 -11.79 -24.46 0.63
N ASP A 170 -12.08 -25.58 1.31
CA ASP A 170 -13.23 -25.70 2.22
C ASP A 170 -12.95 -25.13 3.61
N VAL A 171 -11.70 -24.72 3.87
CA VAL A 171 -11.25 -24.17 5.16
C VAL A 171 -11.12 -22.63 5.13
N ASN A 172 -11.40 -22.00 4.00
CA ASN A 172 -11.32 -20.54 3.81
C ASN A 172 -12.65 -19.84 4.11
#